data_77d63f05ae89380b3fdf43d234d8308d
#
_entry.id   77d63f05ae89380b3fdf43d234d8308d
#
_cell.length_a   1.000
_cell.length_b   1.000
_cell.length_c   1.000
_cell.angle_alpha   90.00
_cell.angle_beta   90.00
_cell.angle_gamma   90.00
#
_symmetry.space_group_name_H-M   'P 1'
#
loop_
_entity.id
_entity.type
_entity.pdbx_description
1 polymer ?
#
loop_
_entity_poly.entity_id
_entity_poly.type
_entity_poly.pdbx_seq_one_letter_code
_entity_poly.pdbx_strand_id
1 'polypeptide(L)'
;MLDECVNWRFLNELPEYTVKTVRQMGWSGLKNGELLDKAQHKFDVLITTDKNIKYQQNLSEYDISVIVLDVRINDLEHIQSLVPWLKESLLLIGVYDIKIIKETKINKLVSPQCSNS
;
A
#
# COMPACT_ATOMS: atom_id res chain seq x y z
N MET A 1 7.28 1.19 1.33
CA MET A 1 7.15 2.66 1.15
C MET A 1 5.69 3.08 1.15
N LEU A 2 5.36 4.17 1.80
CA LEU A 2 4.03 4.76 1.75
C LEU A 2 4.00 5.94 0.78
N ASP A 3 3.06 5.90 -0.16
CA ASP A 3 2.81 6.98 -1.11
C ASP A 3 2.28 8.23 -0.38
N GLU A 4 2.44 9.42 -0.99
CA GLU A 4 2.00 10.69 -0.42
C GLU A 4 0.51 10.73 -0.07
N CYS A 5 -0.31 10.04 -0.83
CA CYS A 5 -1.76 9.99 -0.60
C CYS A 5 -2.15 9.19 0.64
N VAL A 6 -1.22 8.43 1.23
CA VAL A 6 -1.46 7.68 2.45
C VAL A 6 -1.06 8.54 3.65
N ASN A 7 -1.94 8.65 4.65
CA ASN A 7 -1.61 9.37 5.86
C ASN A 7 -0.36 8.77 6.49
N TRP A 8 0.68 9.60 6.73
CA TRP A 8 1.97 9.14 7.22
C TRP A 8 1.90 8.38 8.55
N ARG A 9 0.90 8.68 9.37
CA ARG A 9 0.71 8.00 10.66
C ARG A 9 0.44 6.51 10.51
N PHE A 10 0.06 6.09 9.30
CA PHE A 10 -0.18 4.69 8.99
C PHE A 10 1.09 3.84 9.18
N LEU A 11 2.26 4.43 9.09
CA LEU A 11 3.51 3.70 9.32
C LEU A 11 3.56 3.08 10.72
N ASN A 12 2.85 3.65 11.69
CA ASN A 12 2.79 3.14 13.05
C ASN A 12 2.04 1.80 13.16
N GLU A 13 1.26 1.46 12.13
CA GLU A 13 0.56 0.17 12.07
C GLU A 13 1.46 -0.96 11.58
N LEU A 14 2.66 -0.65 11.10
CA LEU A 14 3.58 -1.61 10.49
C LEU A 14 4.94 -1.59 11.20
N PRO A 15 4.99 -1.76 12.54
CA PRO A 15 6.26 -1.65 13.27
C PRO A 15 7.25 -2.76 12.96
N GLU A 16 6.78 -3.90 12.45
CA GLU A 16 7.63 -5.03 12.06
C GLU A 16 8.35 -4.83 10.72
N TYR A 17 8.04 -3.76 9.99
CA TYR A 17 8.64 -3.47 8.68
C TYR A 17 9.43 -2.17 8.72
N THR A 18 10.43 -2.07 7.85
CA THR A 18 11.13 -0.81 7.60
C THR A 18 10.29 0.02 6.64
N VAL A 19 9.58 1.00 7.16
CA VAL A 19 8.64 1.82 6.37
C VAL A 19 9.15 3.24 6.27
N LYS A 20 9.23 3.76 5.04
CA LYS A 20 9.54 5.16 4.76
C LYS A 20 8.41 5.77 3.96
N THR A 21 8.14 7.03 4.19
CA THR A 21 7.17 7.77 3.39
C THR A 21 7.88 8.45 2.22
N VAL A 22 7.12 8.77 1.18
CA VAL A 22 7.64 9.53 0.03
C VAL A 22 8.27 10.84 0.50
N ARG A 23 7.64 11.52 1.46
CA ARG A 23 8.15 12.76 2.01
C ARG A 23 9.50 12.58 2.72
N GLN A 24 9.66 11.52 3.51
CA GLN A 24 10.93 11.23 4.19
C GLN A 24 12.07 11.00 3.21
N MET A 25 11.76 10.48 2.03
CA MET A 25 12.75 10.23 0.99
C MET A 25 13.09 11.48 0.17
N GLY A 26 12.36 12.59 0.38
CA GLY A 26 12.54 13.79 -0.41
C GLY A 26 11.93 13.68 -1.81
N TRP A 27 10.98 12.79 -2.01
CA TRP A 27 10.38 12.50 -3.32
C TRP A 27 8.97 13.07 -3.47
N SER A 28 8.57 14.00 -2.60
CA SER A 28 7.27 14.67 -2.69
C SER A 28 7.11 15.36 -4.04
N GLY A 29 5.93 15.22 -4.63
CA GLY A 29 5.61 15.85 -5.91
C GLY A 29 6.06 15.07 -7.14
N LEU A 30 6.78 13.95 -6.98
CA LEU A 30 7.12 13.10 -8.11
C LEU A 30 5.87 12.44 -8.68
N LYS A 31 5.80 12.36 -10.00
CA LYS A 31 4.74 11.59 -10.67
C LYS A 31 4.98 10.09 -10.45
N ASN A 32 3.91 9.31 -10.60
CA ASN A 32 3.97 7.88 -10.30
C ASN A 32 5.08 7.14 -11.05
N GLY A 33 5.31 7.46 -12.32
CA GLY A 33 6.39 6.80 -13.08
C GLY A 33 7.77 7.07 -12.51
N GLU A 34 8.06 8.32 -12.16
CA GLU A 34 9.33 8.69 -11.54
C GLU A 34 9.46 8.11 -10.14
N LEU A 35 8.35 8.10 -9.39
CA LEU A 35 8.33 7.52 -8.05
C LEU A 35 8.64 6.03 -8.08
N LEU A 36 7.98 5.28 -8.96
CA LEU A 36 8.21 3.85 -9.11
C LEU A 36 9.65 3.55 -9.55
N ASP A 37 10.18 4.35 -10.47
CA ASP A 37 11.56 4.19 -10.93
C ASP A 37 12.57 4.32 -9.78
N LYS A 38 12.40 5.33 -8.94
CA LYS A 38 13.29 5.53 -7.78
C LYS A 38 13.05 4.50 -6.69
N ALA A 39 11.79 4.19 -6.41
CA ALA A 39 11.40 3.31 -5.31
C ALA A 39 11.88 1.86 -5.52
N GLN A 40 11.87 1.39 -6.77
CA GLN A 40 12.25 0.01 -7.07
C GLN A 40 13.68 -0.35 -6.64
N HIS A 41 14.54 0.64 -6.54
CA HIS A 41 15.94 0.42 -6.15
C HIS A 41 16.16 0.35 -4.64
N LYS A 42 15.17 0.74 -3.85
CA LYS A 42 15.30 0.87 -2.40
C LYS A 42 14.22 0.15 -1.59
N PHE A 43 13.11 -0.19 -2.22
CA PHE A 43 11.95 -0.77 -1.54
C PHE A 43 11.41 -1.95 -2.32
N ASP A 44 10.80 -2.87 -1.59
CA ASP A 44 10.17 -4.05 -2.18
C ASP A 44 8.71 -3.79 -2.52
N VAL A 45 8.06 -2.89 -1.78
CA VAL A 45 6.61 -2.66 -1.89
C VAL A 45 6.29 -1.18 -1.78
N LEU A 46 5.41 -0.71 -2.66
CA LEU A 46 4.76 0.59 -2.56
C LEU A 46 3.32 0.39 -2.10
N ILE A 47 2.93 1.08 -1.03
CA ILE A 47 1.55 1.07 -0.54
C ILE A 47 0.93 2.42 -0.89
N THR A 48 -0.19 2.39 -1.59
CA THR A 48 -0.87 3.59 -2.09
C THR A 48 -2.37 3.46 -1.95
N THR A 49 -3.08 4.58 -1.92
CA THR A 49 -4.54 4.63 -2.03
C THR A 49 -4.99 5.08 -3.42
N ASP A 50 -4.05 5.30 -4.34
CA ASP A 50 -4.36 5.70 -5.71
C ASP A 50 -4.82 4.48 -6.52
N LYS A 51 -6.14 4.39 -6.71
CA LYS A 51 -6.77 3.27 -7.44
C LYS A 51 -6.43 3.25 -8.92
N ASN A 52 -5.95 4.37 -9.46
CA ASN A 52 -5.69 4.50 -10.90
C ASN A 52 -4.25 4.18 -11.28
N ILE A 53 -3.38 3.92 -10.32
CA ILE A 53 -1.96 3.71 -10.60
C ILE A 53 -1.72 2.59 -11.63
N LYS A 54 -2.47 1.50 -11.56
CA LYS A 54 -2.33 0.37 -12.49
C LYS A 54 -2.78 0.69 -13.91
N TYR A 55 -3.61 1.73 -14.08
CA TYR A 55 -4.06 2.17 -15.39
C TYR A 55 -3.15 3.24 -15.98
N GLN A 56 -2.48 4.02 -15.14
CA GLN A 56 -1.61 5.10 -15.56
C GLN A 56 -0.19 4.64 -15.84
N GLN A 57 0.22 3.52 -15.24
CA GLN A 57 1.57 3.00 -15.33
C GLN A 57 1.55 1.52 -15.67
N ASN A 58 2.52 1.08 -16.47
CA ASN A 58 2.75 -0.34 -16.67
C ASN A 58 3.60 -0.86 -15.52
N LEU A 59 2.94 -1.36 -14.48
CA LEU A 59 3.61 -1.76 -13.24
C LEU A 59 4.56 -2.94 -13.42
N SER A 60 4.37 -3.73 -14.48
CA SER A 60 5.28 -4.85 -14.77
C SER A 60 6.68 -4.41 -15.21
N GLU A 61 6.85 -3.13 -15.56
CA GLU A 61 8.15 -2.58 -15.95
C GLU A 61 9.02 -2.21 -14.75
N TYR A 62 8.48 -2.26 -13.54
CA TYR A 62 9.19 -1.86 -12.32
C TYR A 62 9.43 -3.05 -11.42
N ASP A 63 10.61 -3.09 -10.81
CA ASP A 63 11.02 -4.14 -9.89
C ASP A 63 10.55 -3.85 -8.47
N ILE A 64 9.23 -3.69 -8.32
CA ILE A 64 8.60 -3.37 -7.04
C ILE A 64 7.15 -3.88 -7.08
N SER A 65 6.68 -4.39 -5.96
CA SER A 65 5.28 -4.78 -5.83
C SER A 65 4.45 -3.58 -5.35
N VAL A 66 3.20 -3.53 -5.76
CA VAL A 66 2.29 -2.43 -5.41
C VAL A 66 1.06 -2.99 -4.69
N ILE A 67 0.75 -2.41 -3.55
CA ILE A 67 -0.50 -2.70 -2.82
C ILE A 67 -1.35 -1.44 -2.86
N VAL A 68 -2.55 -1.58 -3.40
CA VAL A 68 -3.54 -0.50 -3.43
C VAL A 68 -4.55 -0.72 -2.33
N LEU A 69 -4.68 0.25 -1.43
CA LEU A 69 -5.71 0.25 -0.39
C LEU A 69 -6.93 0.99 -0.96
N ASP A 70 -7.91 0.23 -1.41
CA ASP A 70 -9.10 0.77 -2.06
C ASP A 70 -10.17 1.07 -1.00
N VAL A 71 -10.13 2.29 -0.48
CA VAL A 71 -11.07 2.79 0.53
C VAL A 71 -11.99 3.83 -0.09
N ARG A 72 -13.23 3.91 0.42
CA ARG A 72 -14.20 4.90 -0.04
C ARG A 72 -13.84 6.30 0.44
N ILE A 73 -13.31 6.40 1.65
CA ILE A 73 -12.86 7.65 2.24
C ILE A 73 -11.38 7.45 2.59
N ASN A 74 -10.53 8.27 1.98
CA ASN A 74 -9.08 8.17 2.20
C ASN A 74 -8.70 8.95 3.47
N ASP A 75 -8.92 8.34 4.62
CA ASP A 75 -8.47 8.85 5.90
C ASP A 75 -7.80 7.72 6.69
N LEU A 76 -7.15 8.08 7.79
CA LEU A 76 -6.40 7.13 8.59
C LEU A 76 -7.29 6.02 9.15
N GLU A 77 -8.47 6.35 9.63
CA GLU A 77 -9.40 5.38 10.23
C GLU A 77 -9.80 4.30 9.21
N HIS A 78 -10.17 4.72 8.00
CA HIS A 78 -10.60 3.77 6.97
C HIS A 78 -9.44 2.88 6.49
N ILE A 79 -8.25 3.43 6.29
CA ILE A 79 -7.10 2.60 5.89
C ILE A 79 -6.65 1.69 7.04
N GLN A 80 -6.78 2.11 8.29
CA GLN A 80 -6.46 1.25 9.44
C GLN A 80 -7.36 0.00 9.49
N SER A 81 -8.58 0.09 9.00
CA SER A 81 -9.48 -1.06 8.95
C SER A 81 -8.98 -2.18 8.04
N LEU A 82 -8.07 -1.86 7.13
CA LEU A 82 -7.50 -2.83 6.18
C LEU A 82 -6.19 -3.45 6.67
N VAL A 83 -5.68 -3.05 7.83
CA VAL A 83 -4.38 -3.52 8.33
C VAL A 83 -4.26 -5.05 8.40
N PRO A 84 -5.26 -5.82 8.89
CA PRO A 84 -5.13 -7.27 8.93
C PRO A 84 -4.90 -7.89 7.54
N TRP A 85 -5.64 -7.41 6.53
CA TRP A 85 -5.47 -7.90 5.15
C TRP A 85 -4.16 -7.42 4.54
N LEU A 86 -3.74 -6.19 4.88
CA LEU A 86 -2.46 -5.67 4.43
C LEU A 86 -1.30 -6.52 4.96
N LYS A 87 -1.30 -6.84 6.24
CA LYS A 87 -0.23 -7.64 6.83
C LYS A 87 -0.19 -9.04 6.24
N GLU A 88 -1.35 -9.65 6.02
CA GLU A 88 -1.42 -10.94 5.34
C GLU A 88 -0.86 -10.86 3.92
N SER A 89 -1.22 -9.82 3.18
CA SER A 89 -0.69 -9.62 1.83
C SER A 89 0.81 -9.42 1.83
N LEU A 90 1.36 -8.68 2.79
CA LEU A 90 2.81 -8.46 2.88
C LEU A 90 3.59 -9.75 3.13
N LEU A 91 3.01 -10.70 3.84
CA LEU A 91 3.63 -12.00 4.08
C LEU A 91 3.66 -12.88 2.82
N LEU A 92 2.70 -12.70 1.93
CA LEU A 92 2.50 -13.55 0.77
C LEU A 92 2.92 -12.91 -0.55
N ILE A 93 3.28 -11.62 -0.53
CA ILE A 93 3.53 -10.89 -1.76
C ILE A 93 4.82 -11.36 -2.42
N GLY A 94 4.75 -11.64 -3.72
CA GLY A 94 5.91 -11.97 -4.53
C GLY A 94 6.49 -10.74 -5.20
N VAL A 95 7.52 -10.97 -6.01
CA VAL A 95 8.13 -9.91 -6.83
C VAL A 95 7.17 -9.55 -7.97
N TYR A 96 7.02 -8.27 -8.25
CA TYR A 96 6.16 -7.73 -9.33
C TYR A 96 4.66 -7.95 -9.10
N ASP A 97 4.24 -8.24 -7.88
CA ASP A 97 2.82 -8.42 -7.59
C ASP A 97 2.07 -7.09 -7.50
N ILE A 98 0.81 -7.15 -7.91
CA ILE A 98 -0.14 -6.05 -7.72
C ILE A 98 -1.28 -6.61 -6.88
N LYS A 99 -1.49 -6.04 -5.71
CA LYS A 99 -2.58 -6.44 -4.81
C LYS A 99 -3.51 -5.25 -4.59
N ILE A 100 -4.81 -5.51 -4.67
CA ILE A 100 -5.83 -4.50 -4.38
C ILE A 100 -6.63 -5.00 -3.19
N ILE A 101 -6.59 -4.24 -2.11
CA ILE A 101 -7.33 -4.55 -0.88
C ILE A 101 -8.50 -3.57 -0.81
N LYS A 102 -9.70 -4.10 -0.99
CA LYS A 102 -10.92 -3.29 -1.04
C LYS A 102 -11.61 -3.27 0.31
N GLU A 103 -12.07 -2.09 0.69
CA GLU A 103 -12.98 -1.93 1.82
C GLU A 103 -14.36 -2.37 1.37
N THR A 104 -14.89 -3.41 2.01
CA THR A 104 -16.21 -3.95 1.70
C THR A 104 -17.01 -4.13 2.98
N LYS A 105 -18.31 -4.42 2.84
CA LYS A 105 -19.16 -4.73 4.00
C LYS A 105 -18.63 -5.95 4.75
N ILE A 106 -18.12 -6.93 4.04
CA ILE A 106 -17.55 -8.15 4.65
C ILE A 106 -16.33 -7.78 5.47
N ASN A 107 -15.46 -6.90 4.96
CA ASN A 107 -14.28 -6.46 5.68
C ASN A 107 -14.62 -5.73 6.98
N LYS A 108 -15.76 -5.07 7.03
CA LYS A 108 -16.22 -4.38 8.23
C LYS A 108 -16.78 -5.34 9.29
N LEU A 109 -17.36 -6.44 8.85
CA LEU A 109 -18.03 -7.39 9.72
C LEU A 109 -17.12 -8.52 10.18
N VAL A 110 -16.15 -8.92 9.35
CA VAL A 110 -15.29 -10.07 9.59
C VAL A 110 -13.86 -9.69 9.27
N SER A 111 -12.98 -9.74 10.26
CA SER A 111 -11.55 -9.59 10.04
C SER A 111 -10.92 -10.98 9.79
N PRO A 112 -9.73 -11.05 9.15
CA PRO A 112 -9.05 -12.33 8.99
C PRO A 112 -8.81 -13.07 10.29
N GLN A 113 -8.49 -12.34 11.37
CA GLN A 113 -8.30 -12.94 12.69
C GLN A 113 -9.60 -13.58 13.23
N CYS A 114 -10.73 -12.90 13.01
CA CYS A 114 -12.03 -13.42 13.46
C CYS A 114 -12.46 -14.62 12.64
N SER A 115 -12.17 -14.63 11.34
CA SER A 115 -12.56 -15.72 10.47
C SER A 115 -11.78 -17.01 10.74
N ASN A 116 -10.63 -16.92 11.40
CA ASN A 116 -9.77 -18.05 11.72
C ASN A 116 -10.06 -18.65 13.09
N SER A 117 -10.91 -18.02 13.82
CA SER A 117 -11.31 -18.54 15.14
C SER A 117 -12.64 -19.30 15.11
#